data_ee278a339f380eba1be0be10da9db1cd
#
_entry.id   ee278a339f380eba1be0be10da9db1cd
#
_cell.length_a   1.000
_cell.length_b   1.000
_cell.length_c   1.000
_cell.angle_alpha   90.00
_cell.angle_beta   90.00
_cell.angle_gamma   90.00
#
_symmetry.space_group_name_H-M   'P 1'
#
loop_
_entity.id
_entity.type
_entity.pdbx_description
1 polymer ?
#
loop_
_entity_poly.entity_id
_entity_poly.type
_entity_poly.pdbx_seq_one_letter_code
_entity_poly.pdbx_strand_id
1 'polypeptide(L)'
;MSINEDSDIDNKRIVNYIVVAVLVVALLALNWCSLKKYLSSNSGTINDFQISENEMTKTREPAVAGIFYASELRQLDSEVEHYLSAEIRPGTARPEILIVPHAGYVYSAPVAAQAYLQLKNYAGKIKNVILVGPSHRVAFKGIAASSADEFKTPLGKVQVNRELMDRIVAANAAVRILDDAHRQEHSLEAVSYTHLRA
;
A
#
# COMPACT_ATOMS: atom_id res chain seq x y z
N MET A 1 61.14 52.83 5.50
CA MET A 1 59.86 53.45 5.14
C MET A 1 59.25 52.56 4.04
N SER A 2 58.58 51.50 4.47
CA SER A 2 57.98 50.53 3.57
C SER A 2 56.50 50.52 3.95
N ILE A 3 55.66 51.09 3.12
CA ILE A 3 54.23 51.24 3.35
C ILE A 3 53.48 50.86 2.06
N ASN A 4 52.63 49.89 2.18
CA ASN A 4 51.40 49.70 1.39
C ASN A 4 51.48 49.15 -0.06
N GLU A 5 52.12 48.03 -0.30
CA GLU A 5 51.80 47.24 -1.51
C GLU A 5 50.75 46.15 -1.26
N ASP A 6 50.61 45.63 -0.03
CA ASP A 6 49.69 44.53 0.27
C ASP A 6 48.21 44.93 0.31
N SER A 7 47.88 46.17 0.67
CA SER A 7 46.49 46.62 0.73
C SER A 7 45.81 46.86 -0.63
N ASP A 8 46.61 47.16 -1.68
CA ASP A 8 46.08 47.43 -3.02
C ASP A 8 45.77 46.12 -3.79
N ILE A 9 46.49 45.04 -3.48
CA ILE A 9 46.27 43.72 -4.08
C ILE A 9 45.00 43.07 -3.52
N ASP A 10 44.73 43.22 -2.23
CA ASP A 10 43.52 42.67 -1.61
C ASP A 10 42.23 43.38 -2.06
N ASN A 11 42.29 44.73 -2.19
CA ASN A 11 41.17 45.50 -2.69
C ASN A 11 40.81 45.15 -4.15
N LYS A 12 41.80 44.96 -5.02
CA LYS A 12 41.57 44.56 -6.43
C LYS A 12 40.97 43.13 -6.53
N ARG A 13 41.39 42.22 -5.66
CA ARG A 13 40.82 40.87 -5.60
C ARG A 13 39.38 40.90 -5.12
N ILE A 14 39.04 41.63 -4.06
CA ILE A 14 37.70 41.76 -3.53
C ILE A 14 36.76 42.39 -4.58
N VAL A 15 37.19 43.44 -5.27
CA VAL A 15 36.42 44.07 -6.34
C VAL A 15 36.13 43.09 -7.49
N ASN A 16 37.13 42.31 -7.91
CA ASN A 16 36.94 41.30 -8.95
C ASN A 16 35.96 40.22 -8.55
N TYR A 17 35.98 39.73 -7.31
CA TYR A 17 35.00 38.74 -6.82
C TYR A 17 33.58 39.32 -6.75
N ILE A 18 33.43 40.57 -6.36
CA ILE A 18 32.13 41.25 -6.32
C ILE A 18 31.58 41.43 -7.75
N VAL A 19 32.41 41.85 -8.70
CA VAL A 19 31.99 42.01 -10.11
C VAL A 19 31.57 40.67 -10.72
N VAL A 20 32.31 39.59 -10.47
CA VAL A 20 31.97 38.24 -10.96
C VAL A 20 30.69 37.77 -10.31
N ALA A 21 30.50 37.97 -9.00
CA ALA A 21 29.26 37.58 -8.31
C ALA A 21 28.04 38.33 -8.85
N VAL A 22 28.15 39.62 -9.09
CA VAL A 22 27.06 40.44 -9.65
C VAL A 22 26.71 39.98 -11.09
N LEU A 23 27.74 39.67 -11.92
CA LEU A 23 27.49 39.13 -13.26
C LEU A 23 26.83 37.79 -13.26
N VAL A 24 27.21 36.89 -12.37
CA VAL A 24 26.55 35.56 -12.21
C VAL A 24 25.10 35.72 -11.77
N VAL A 25 24.79 36.57 -10.81
CA VAL A 25 23.44 36.85 -10.37
C VAL A 25 22.59 37.47 -11.48
N ALA A 26 23.16 38.40 -12.26
CA ALA A 26 22.47 39.01 -13.42
C ALA A 26 22.19 37.96 -14.51
N LEU A 27 23.12 37.07 -14.83
CA LEU A 27 22.91 36.00 -15.80
C LEU A 27 21.86 34.99 -15.34
N LEU A 28 21.81 34.65 -14.05
CA LEU A 28 20.78 33.80 -13.48
C LEU A 28 19.40 34.47 -13.50
N ALA A 29 19.32 35.77 -13.24
CA ALA A 29 18.07 36.53 -13.31
C ALA A 29 17.56 36.66 -14.77
N LEU A 30 18.43 36.85 -15.75
CA LEU A 30 18.07 36.89 -17.16
C LEU A 30 17.56 35.51 -17.66
N ASN A 31 18.24 34.44 -17.25
CA ASN A 31 17.78 33.07 -17.54
C ASN A 31 16.43 32.76 -16.87
N TRP A 32 16.23 33.22 -15.65
CA TRP A 32 14.96 33.06 -14.93
C TRP A 32 13.81 33.80 -15.62
N CYS A 33 14.08 35.00 -16.11
CA CYS A 33 13.07 35.79 -16.84
C CYS A 33 12.74 35.15 -18.21
N SER A 34 13.74 34.64 -18.92
CA SER A 34 13.56 33.89 -20.17
C SER A 34 12.84 32.56 -19.94
N LEU A 35 13.17 31.86 -18.87
CA LEU A 35 12.50 30.62 -18.47
C LEU A 35 11.02 30.86 -18.10
N LYS A 36 10.74 31.92 -17.32
CA LYS A 36 9.35 32.32 -17.03
C LYS A 36 8.56 32.66 -18.29
N LYS A 37 9.16 33.38 -19.24
CA LYS A 37 8.53 33.73 -20.51
C LYS A 37 8.28 32.50 -21.40
N TYR A 38 9.24 31.56 -21.42
CA TYR A 38 9.08 30.27 -22.11
C TYR A 38 7.98 29.41 -21.46
N LEU A 39 7.96 29.31 -20.16
CA LEU A 39 6.92 28.57 -19.41
C LEU A 39 5.54 29.22 -19.55
N SER A 40 5.45 30.56 -19.59
CA SER A 40 4.20 31.27 -19.79
C SER A 40 3.68 31.18 -21.24
N SER A 41 4.57 31.12 -22.25
CA SER A 41 4.16 30.96 -23.66
C SER A 41 3.73 29.53 -24.01
N ASN A 42 4.19 28.54 -23.24
CA ASN A 42 3.84 27.12 -23.41
C ASN A 42 2.73 26.64 -22.44
N SER A 43 2.15 27.54 -21.65
CA SER A 43 1.07 27.19 -20.72
C SER A 43 -0.21 26.66 -21.41
N GLY A 44 -0.35 26.85 -22.70
CA GLY A 44 -1.46 26.30 -23.46
C GLY A 44 -1.37 24.81 -23.78
N THR A 45 -0.17 24.20 -23.65
CA THR A 45 0.03 22.76 -23.96
C THR A 45 0.21 21.90 -22.70
N ILE A 46 0.38 22.54 -21.53
CA ILE A 46 0.55 21.81 -20.25
C ILE A 46 -0.80 21.57 -19.57
N ASN A 47 -1.85 22.32 -19.96
CA ASN A 47 -3.19 22.13 -19.40
C ASN A 47 -3.91 20.86 -19.91
N ASP A 48 -3.44 20.21 -20.97
CA ASP A 48 -3.95 18.90 -21.40
C ASP A 48 -3.17 17.72 -20.82
N PHE A 49 -2.03 17.94 -20.14
CA PHE A 49 -1.46 16.96 -19.23
C PHE A 49 -2.05 17.22 -17.83
N GLN A 50 -3.35 17.24 -17.73
CA GLN A 50 -4.02 16.72 -16.57
C GLN A 50 -3.50 15.29 -16.48
N ILE A 51 -2.42 15.09 -15.71
CA ILE A 51 -2.32 13.86 -14.95
C ILE A 51 -3.64 13.91 -14.17
N SER A 52 -4.67 13.22 -14.67
CA SER A 52 -5.65 12.70 -13.75
C SER A 52 -4.77 12.15 -12.63
N GLU A 53 -4.93 12.59 -11.40
CA GLU A 53 -4.64 11.79 -10.25
C GLU A 53 -5.52 10.55 -10.49
N ASN A 54 -5.07 9.74 -11.43
CA ASN A 54 -5.53 8.41 -11.64
C ASN A 54 -5.21 7.83 -10.29
N GLU A 55 -6.23 7.69 -9.47
CA GLU A 55 -6.14 7.21 -8.11
C GLU A 55 -5.21 6.02 -8.16
N MET A 56 -3.95 6.25 -7.76
CA MET A 56 -2.96 5.17 -7.77
C MET A 56 -3.51 4.13 -6.82
N THR A 57 -3.99 3.02 -7.38
CA THR A 57 -4.57 1.92 -6.62
C THR A 57 -3.68 1.62 -5.43
N LYS A 58 -4.18 1.86 -4.25
CA LYS A 58 -3.44 1.68 -3.00
C LYS A 58 -3.41 0.21 -2.65
N THR A 59 -2.26 -0.41 -2.88
CA THR A 59 -2.05 -1.84 -2.65
C THR A 59 -1.40 -2.09 -1.29
N ARG A 60 -1.96 -2.99 -0.51
CA ARG A 60 -1.29 -3.56 0.68
C ARG A 60 -0.47 -4.78 0.24
N GLU A 61 0.84 -4.65 0.32
CA GLU A 61 1.79 -5.72 0.00
C GLU A 61 1.77 -6.83 1.07
N PRO A 62 2.09 -8.09 0.72
CA PRO A 62 2.16 -9.19 1.68
C PRO A 62 3.28 -8.98 2.70
N ALA A 63 2.98 -9.24 3.99
CA ALA A 63 3.94 -9.08 5.09
C ALA A 63 4.63 -10.40 5.49
N VAL A 64 4.00 -11.55 5.23
CA VAL A 64 4.48 -12.85 5.72
C VAL A 64 4.60 -13.92 4.63
N ALA A 65 4.61 -13.51 3.36
CA ALA A 65 4.92 -14.40 2.24
C ALA A 65 6.35 -14.97 2.38
N GLY A 66 6.53 -16.26 2.17
CA GLY A 66 7.80 -16.97 2.39
C GLY A 66 8.12 -17.27 3.87
N ILE A 67 7.28 -16.83 4.81
CA ILE A 67 7.44 -17.07 6.25
C ILE A 67 6.27 -17.90 6.79
N PHE A 68 5.03 -17.49 6.54
CA PHE A 68 3.83 -18.18 7.01
C PHE A 68 3.25 -19.12 5.95
N TYR A 69 3.49 -18.84 4.68
CA TYR A 69 3.05 -19.60 3.53
C TYR A 69 4.05 -19.38 2.38
N ALA A 70 4.00 -20.20 1.34
CA ALA A 70 4.91 -20.11 0.22
C ALA A 70 4.79 -18.76 -0.52
N SER A 71 5.93 -18.13 -0.83
CA SER A 71 5.97 -16.89 -1.63
C SER A 71 5.82 -17.15 -3.13
N GLU A 72 6.11 -18.36 -3.59
CA GLU A 72 6.00 -18.75 -4.98
C GLU A 72 4.58 -19.17 -5.34
N LEU A 73 4.02 -18.59 -6.42
CA LEU A 73 2.65 -18.81 -6.85
C LEU A 73 2.29 -20.28 -6.97
N ARG A 74 3.10 -21.05 -7.71
CA ARG A 74 2.80 -22.47 -7.98
C ARG A 74 2.85 -23.33 -6.72
N GLN A 75 3.79 -23.05 -5.83
CA GLN A 75 3.89 -23.78 -4.57
C GLN A 75 2.69 -23.46 -3.68
N LEU A 76 2.36 -22.17 -3.50
CA LEU A 76 1.21 -21.77 -2.68
C LEU A 76 -0.10 -22.33 -3.24
N ASP A 77 -0.27 -22.30 -4.55
CA ASP A 77 -1.44 -22.85 -5.24
C ASP A 77 -1.63 -24.33 -4.95
N SER A 78 -0.56 -25.11 -5.09
CA SER A 78 -0.54 -26.55 -4.81
C SER A 78 -0.82 -26.84 -3.31
N GLU A 79 -0.26 -26.05 -2.40
CA GLU A 79 -0.51 -26.18 -0.96
C GLU A 79 -1.98 -25.93 -0.62
N VAL A 80 -2.56 -24.86 -1.14
CA VAL A 80 -3.97 -24.50 -0.92
C VAL A 80 -4.90 -25.58 -1.52
N GLU A 81 -4.61 -26.03 -2.74
CA GLU A 81 -5.37 -27.10 -3.39
C GLU A 81 -5.31 -28.40 -2.58
N HIS A 82 -4.15 -28.77 -2.07
CA HIS A 82 -3.98 -29.94 -1.22
C HIS A 82 -4.87 -29.87 0.02
N TYR A 83 -4.89 -28.75 0.75
CA TYR A 83 -5.75 -28.60 1.94
C TYR A 83 -7.24 -28.55 1.61
N LEU A 84 -7.62 -27.96 0.47
CA LEU A 84 -9.01 -27.89 0.03
C LEU A 84 -9.50 -29.16 -0.71
N SER A 85 -8.64 -30.15 -0.95
CA SER A 85 -9.01 -31.43 -1.50
C SER A 85 -9.54 -32.44 -0.44
N ALA A 86 -9.45 -32.09 0.84
CA ALA A 86 -9.91 -32.95 1.92
C ALA A 86 -11.41 -33.23 1.82
N GLU A 87 -11.79 -34.48 2.07
CA GLU A 87 -13.21 -34.84 2.23
C GLU A 87 -13.73 -34.30 3.56
N ILE A 88 -14.85 -33.59 3.48
CA ILE A 88 -15.56 -33.10 4.66
C ILE A 88 -17.01 -33.59 4.67
N ARG A 89 -17.62 -33.67 5.84
CA ARG A 89 -19.06 -33.77 5.96
C ARG A 89 -19.67 -32.37 5.85
N PRO A 90 -20.35 -32.03 4.74
CA PRO A 90 -20.99 -30.75 4.61
C PRO A 90 -22.03 -30.54 5.71
N GLY A 91 -22.05 -29.33 6.25
CA GLY A 91 -23.11 -28.92 7.15
C GLY A 91 -24.46 -28.85 6.45
N THR A 92 -25.53 -28.89 7.22
CA THR A 92 -26.91 -28.84 6.70
C THR A 92 -27.34 -27.45 6.24
N ALA A 93 -26.58 -26.39 6.65
CA ALA A 93 -26.89 -25.02 6.30
C ALA A 93 -25.56 -24.27 5.95
N ARG A 94 -25.70 -23.22 5.16
CA ARG A 94 -24.57 -22.32 4.88
C ARG A 94 -24.12 -21.62 6.16
N PRO A 95 -22.85 -21.71 6.56
CA PRO A 95 -22.35 -20.92 7.67
C PRO A 95 -22.30 -19.43 7.28
N GLU A 96 -22.74 -18.56 8.17
CA GLU A 96 -22.65 -17.11 8.02
C GLU A 96 -21.38 -16.55 8.65
N ILE A 97 -20.81 -17.25 9.61
CA ILE A 97 -19.59 -16.88 10.33
C ILE A 97 -18.66 -18.09 10.38
N LEU A 98 -17.40 -17.88 10.06
CA LEU A 98 -16.33 -18.84 10.23
C LEU A 98 -15.30 -18.28 11.22
N ILE A 99 -14.85 -19.11 12.14
CA ILE A 99 -13.74 -18.79 13.05
C ILE A 99 -12.62 -19.76 12.71
N VAL A 100 -11.50 -19.23 12.24
CA VAL A 100 -10.38 -20.04 11.73
C VAL A 100 -9.05 -19.58 12.34
N PRO A 101 -8.08 -20.47 12.52
CA PRO A 101 -6.74 -20.11 12.96
C PRO A 101 -6.00 -19.36 11.84
N HIS A 102 -5.03 -18.48 12.21
CA HIS A 102 -4.26 -17.63 11.32
C HIS A 102 -2.74 -17.71 11.57
N ALA A 103 -2.24 -18.85 12.01
CA ALA A 103 -0.81 -19.13 12.11
C ALA A 103 -0.21 -19.46 10.71
N GLY A 104 1.08 -19.81 10.67
CA GLY A 104 1.68 -20.35 9.45
C GLY A 104 0.95 -21.60 8.94
N TYR A 105 0.90 -21.79 7.65
CA TYR A 105 0.08 -22.81 6.97
C TYR A 105 0.32 -24.24 7.44
N VAL A 106 1.56 -24.58 7.76
CA VAL A 106 1.90 -25.89 8.35
C VAL A 106 1.04 -26.22 9.58
N TYR A 107 0.60 -25.21 10.33
CA TYR A 107 -0.18 -25.40 11.56
C TYR A 107 -1.65 -25.07 11.36
N SER A 108 -1.98 -24.04 10.63
CA SER A 108 -3.34 -23.51 10.58
C SER A 108 -4.16 -23.97 9.37
N ALA A 109 -3.52 -24.21 8.22
CA ALA A 109 -4.23 -24.48 6.98
C ALA A 109 -5.09 -25.76 7.02
N PRO A 110 -4.65 -26.89 7.61
CA PRO A 110 -5.50 -28.10 7.70
C PRO A 110 -6.81 -27.87 8.45
N VAL A 111 -6.78 -27.02 9.50
CA VAL A 111 -7.96 -26.70 10.31
C VAL A 111 -8.82 -25.64 9.61
N ALA A 112 -8.21 -24.60 9.07
CA ALA A 112 -8.91 -23.54 8.36
C ALA A 112 -9.62 -24.08 7.11
N ALA A 113 -9.01 -24.99 6.37
CA ALA A 113 -9.58 -25.63 5.19
C ALA A 113 -10.90 -26.36 5.52
N GLN A 114 -11.02 -27.02 6.67
CA GLN A 114 -12.26 -27.67 7.09
C GLN A 114 -13.43 -26.69 7.20
N ALA A 115 -13.17 -25.46 7.66
CA ALA A 115 -14.17 -24.42 7.73
C ALA A 115 -14.50 -23.85 6.34
N TYR A 116 -13.50 -23.57 5.51
CA TYR A 116 -13.72 -23.02 4.16
C TYR A 116 -14.42 -23.99 3.23
N LEU A 117 -14.13 -25.27 3.33
CA LEU A 117 -14.81 -26.31 2.54
C LEU A 117 -16.33 -26.34 2.77
N GLN A 118 -16.83 -25.84 3.92
CA GLN A 118 -18.27 -25.68 4.15
C GLN A 118 -18.91 -24.65 3.20
N LEU A 119 -18.11 -23.77 2.60
CA LEU A 119 -18.57 -22.75 1.64
C LEU A 119 -18.54 -23.24 0.19
N LYS A 120 -17.96 -24.39 -0.12
CA LYS A 120 -17.76 -24.90 -1.48
C LYS A 120 -19.03 -24.89 -2.34
N ASN A 121 -20.18 -25.27 -1.76
CA ASN A 121 -21.47 -25.27 -2.45
C ASN A 121 -22.09 -23.88 -2.63
N TYR A 122 -21.45 -22.86 -2.09
CA TYR A 122 -21.89 -21.46 -2.13
C TYR A 122 -20.92 -20.56 -2.89
N ALA A 123 -19.89 -21.13 -3.54
CA ALA A 123 -18.97 -20.41 -4.40
C ALA A 123 -19.74 -19.59 -5.46
N GLY A 124 -19.33 -18.37 -5.68
CA GLY A 124 -20.01 -17.42 -6.58
C GLY A 124 -21.32 -16.81 -6.08
N LYS A 125 -21.91 -17.32 -4.99
CA LYS A 125 -23.10 -16.73 -4.35
C LYS A 125 -22.73 -15.69 -3.28
N ILE A 126 -21.56 -15.82 -2.68
CA ILE A 126 -21.04 -14.88 -1.67
C ILE A 126 -20.42 -13.69 -2.41
N LYS A 127 -20.98 -12.50 -2.17
CA LYS A 127 -20.54 -11.28 -2.85
C LYS A 127 -19.53 -10.47 -2.03
N ASN A 128 -19.67 -10.49 -0.72
CA ASN A 128 -18.80 -9.77 0.19
C ASN A 128 -18.42 -10.66 1.38
N VAL A 129 -17.18 -10.53 1.82
CA VAL A 129 -16.66 -11.19 3.02
C VAL A 129 -16.08 -10.12 3.93
N ILE A 130 -16.44 -10.12 5.20
CA ILE A 130 -15.86 -9.25 6.22
C ILE A 130 -14.85 -10.08 7.00
N LEU A 131 -13.57 -9.70 6.90
CA LEU A 131 -12.48 -10.31 7.66
C LEU A 131 -12.20 -9.49 8.91
N VAL A 132 -12.19 -10.17 10.06
CA VAL A 132 -11.83 -9.56 11.35
C VAL A 132 -10.78 -10.42 12.01
N GLY A 133 -9.70 -9.81 12.46
CA GLY A 133 -8.60 -10.49 13.15
C GLY A 133 -7.93 -9.61 14.19
N PRO A 134 -7.11 -10.19 15.08
CA PRO A 134 -6.37 -9.43 16.07
C PRO A 134 -5.24 -8.61 15.44
N SER A 135 -4.84 -7.54 16.11
CA SER A 135 -3.63 -6.79 15.78
C SER A 135 -2.48 -7.24 16.69
N HIS A 136 -1.43 -7.80 16.09
CA HIS A 136 -0.26 -8.30 16.83
C HIS A 136 0.89 -7.27 16.91
N ARG A 137 0.86 -6.24 16.06
CA ARG A 137 1.98 -5.30 15.91
C ARG A 137 1.68 -3.89 16.42
N VAL A 138 0.44 -3.46 16.33
CA VAL A 138 0.03 -2.09 16.68
C VAL A 138 -1.10 -2.14 17.70
N ALA A 139 -0.87 -1.51 18.84
CA ALA A 139 -1.90 -1.38 19.89
C ALA A 139 -2.82 -0.20 19.61
N PHE A 140 -4.13 -0.41 19.64
CA PHE A 140 -5.14 0.63 19.48
C PHE A 140 -6.45 0.21 20.17
N LYS A 141 -7.37 1.18 20.31
CA LYS A 141 -8.73 0.91 20.76
C LYS A 141 -9.69 0.94 19.57
N GLY A 142 -10.67 0.05 19.55
CA GLY A 142 -11.68 -0.04 18.49
C GLY A 142 -11.27 -1.01 17.39
N ILE A 143 -11.67 -0.71 16.17
CA ILE A 143 -11.44 -1.52 14.98
C ILE A 143 -10.66 -0.69 13.96
N ALA A 144 -9.54 -1.24 13.48
CA ALA A 144 -8.74 -0.66 12.42
C ALA A 144 -9.27 -1.14 11.05
N ALA A 145 -9.67 -0.22 10.21
CA ALA A 145 -9.95 -0.44 8.81
C ALA A 145 -8.77 0.01 7.95
N SER A 146 -8.57 -0.62 6.79
CA SER A 146 -7.54 -0.22 5.84
C SER A 146 -8.09 0.76 4.81
N SER A 147 -7.26 1.72 4.37
CA SER A 147 -7.55 2.56 3.22
C SER A 147 -7.06 1.95 1.90
N ALA A 148 -6.49 0.75 1.91
CA ALA A 148 -6.07 0.07 0.69
C ALA A 148 -7.28 -0.29 -0.19
N ASP A 149 -7.08 -0.23 -1.51
CA ASP A 149 -8.06 -0.65 -2.50
C ASP A 149 -7.98 -2.14 -2.76
N GLU A 150 -6.79 -2.71 -2.52
CA GLU A 150 -6.53 -4.12 -2.72
C GLU A 150 -5.46 -4.65 -1.77
N PHE A 151 -5.55 -5.93 -1.46
CA PHE A 151 -4.52 -6.69 -0.76
C PHE A 151 -3.85 -7.64 -1.75
N LYS A 152 -2.54 -7.52 -1.89
CA LYS A 152 -1.76 -8.35 -2.78
C LYS A 152 -1.37 -9.67 -2.12
N THR A 153 -1.36 -10.70 -2.91
CA THR A 153 -1.02 -12.07 -2.53
C THR A 153 -0.18 -12.71 -3.65
N PRO A 154 0.61 -13.75 -3.40
CA PRO A 154 1.24 -14.50 -4.49
C PRO A 154 0.24 -15.12 -5.48
N LEU A 155 -1.00 -15.41 -5.06
CA LEU A 155 -2.07 -15.94 -5.92
C LEU A 155 -2.86 -14.86 -6.66
N GLY A 156 -2.59 -13.58 -6.40
CA GLY A 156 -3.28 -12.47 -7.04
C GLY A 156 -3.68 -11.38 -6.05
N LYS A 157 -4.54 -10.48 -6.49
CA LYS A 157 -5.01 -9.32 -5.73
C LYS A 157 -6.46 -9.53 -5.26
N VAL A 158 -6.70 -9.25 -3.99
CA VAL A 158 -8.03 -9.26 -3.38
C VAL A 158 -8.54 -7.83 -3.30
N GLN A 159 -9.60 -7.53 -4.04
CA GLN A 159 -10.19 -6.19 -4.06
C GLN A 159 -10.95 -5.90 -2.75
N VAL A 160 -10.78 -4.70 -2.23
CA VAL A 160 -11.54 -4.20 -1.08
C VAL A 160 -12.80 -3.50 -1.60
N ASN A 161 -13.97 -3.89 -1.08
CA ASN A 161 -15.20 -3.15 -1.35
C ASN A 161 -15.17 -1.81 -0.59
N ARG A 162 -14.63 -0.77 -1.25
CA ARG A 162 -14.45 0.56 -0.66
C ARG A 162 -15.78 1.17 -0.22
N GLU A 163 -16.82 1.06 -1.04
CA GLU A 163 -18.15 1.58 -0.71
C GLU A 163 -18.68 0.97 0.60
N LEU A 164 -18.56 -0.35 0.73
CA LEU A 164 -18.99 -1.03 1.95
C LEU A 164 -18.12 -0.63 3.14
N MET A 165 -16.80 -0.53 2.96
CA MET A 165 -15.86 -0.12 4.00
C MET A 165 -16.19 1.30 4.50
N ASP A 166 -16.40 2.25 3.61
CA ASP A 166 -16.69 3.64 3.96
C ASP A 166 -18.03 3.76 4.71
N ARG A 167 -19.02 2.97 4.33
CA ARG A 167 -20.29 2.86 5.06
C ARG A 167 -20.09 2.31 6.48
N ILE A 168 -19.25 1.29 6.66
CA ILE A 168 -18.94 0.72 7.98
C ILE A 168 -18.25 1.76 8.86
N VAL A 169 -17.24 2.47 8.32
CA VAL A 169 -16.51 3.52 9.04
C VAL A 169 -17.46 4.67 9.44
N ALA A 170 -18.32 5.11 8.53
CA ALA A 170 -19.29 6.17 8.81
C ALA A 170 -20.35 5.77 9.84
N ALA A 171 -20.74 4.50 9.88
CA ALA A 171 -21.79 4.01 10.76
C ALA A 171 -21.33 3.77 12.20
N ASN A 172 -20.02 3.62 12.46
CA ASN A 172 -19.55 3.23 13.79
C ASN A 172 -18.26 3.96 14.18
N ALA A 173 -18.33 4.84 15.16
CA ALA A 173 -17.19 5.63 15.67
C ALA A 173 -16.03 4.78 16.25
N ALA A 174 -16.26 3.51 16.56
CA ALA A 174 -15.21 2.58 16.97
C ALA A 174 -14.36 2.07 15.78
N VAL A 175 -14.83 2.25 14.54
CA VAL A 175 -14.12 1.85 13.31
C VAL A 175 -13.42 3.08 12.74
N ARG A 176 -12.12 2.98 12.47
CA ARG A 176 -11.34 4.07 11.90
C ARG A 176 -10.30 3.55 10.93
N ILE A 177 -9.93 4.36 9.94
CA ILE A 177 -8.82 4.03 9.06
C ILE A 177 -7.51 4.12 9.86
N LEU A 178 -6.74 3.02 9.85
CA LEU A 178 -5.45 2.92 10.52
C LEU A 178 -4.55 1.93 9.78
N ASP A 179 -3.94 2.37 8.69
CA ASP A 179 -3.14 1.52 7.80
C ASP A 179 -1.91 0.91 8.47
N ASP A 180 -1.33 1.59 9.47
CA ASP A 180 -0.21 1.06 10.23
C ASP A 180 -0.54 -0.26 10.93
N ALA A 181 -1.80 -0.44 11.35
CA ALA A 181 -2.26 -1.68 11.95
C ALA A 181 -2.31 -2.85 10.93
N HIS A 182 -2.33 -2.56 9.63
CA HIS A 182 -2.40 -3.57 8.56
C HIS A 182 -1.05 -3.86 7.90
N ARG A 183 -0.10 -2.91 7.93
CA ARG A 183 1.14 -2.97 7.16
C ARG A 183 1.97 -4.22 7.44
N GLN A 184 2.13 -4.60 8.70
CA GLN A 184 2.91 -5.75 9.16
C GLN A 184 2.04 -6.82 9.82
N GLU A 185 0.72 -6.71 9.73
CA GLU A 185 -0.21 -7.64 10.33
C GLU A 185 -0.45 -8.84 9.42
N HIS A 186 -0.47 -10.02 10.01
CA HIS A 186 -0.60 -11.29 9.32
C HIS A 186 -1.95 -11.99 9.50
N SER A 187 -2.73 -11.62 10.51
CA SER A 187 -3.96 -12.34 10.88
C SER A 187 -4.97 -12.40 9.74
N LEU A 188 -5.18 -11.31 9.02
CA LEU A 188 -6.07 -11.29 7.86
C LEU A 188 -5.38 -11.86 6.62
N GLU A 189 -4.09 -11.65 6.46
CA GLU A 189 -3.31 -12.13 5.33
C GLU A 189 -3.29 -13.67 5.28
N ALA A 190 -3.00 -14.33 6.39
CA ALA A 190 -2.92 -15.78 6.47
C ALA A 190 -4.22 -16.51 6.08
N VAL A 191 -5.37 -15.84 6.14
CA VAL A 191 -6.68 -16.44 5.77
C VAL A 191 -7.21 -15.96 4.43
N SER A 192 -6.63 -14.92 3.83
CA SER A 192 -7.12 -14.32 2.57
C SER A 192 -7.03 -15.26 1.36
N TYR A 193 -6.08 -16.19 1.35
CA TYR A 193 -5.82 -17.08 0.20
C TYR A 193 -6.87 -18.16 0.02
N THR A 194 -7.43 -18.64 1.10
CA THR A 194 -8.47 -19.66 1.06
C THR A 194 -9.77 -19.12 0.49
N HIS A 195 -10.04 -17.81 0.58
CA HIS A 195 -11.20 -17.20 -0.06
C HIS A 195 -11.13 -17.14 -1.57
N LEU A 196 -9.93 -17.00 -2.14
CA LEU A 196 -9.75 -16.88 -3.59
C LEU A 196 -10.05 -18.19 -4.31
N ARG A 197 -10.13 -19.32 -3.59
CA ARG A 197 -10.32 -20.67 -4.12
C ARG A 197 -11.58 -21.38 -3.61
N ALA A 198 -12.19 -20.90 -2.53
CA ALA A 198 -13.44 -21.44 -1.99
C ALA A 198 -14.66 -20.76 -2.60
#